data_532a3e715f6c0eb48a020c915ba42637
#
_entry.id   532a3e715f6c0eb48a020c915ba42637
#
_cell.length_a   1.000
_cell.length_b   1.000
_cell.length_c   1.000
_cell.angle_alpha   90.00
_cell.angle_beta   90.00
_cell.angle_gamma   90.00
#
_symmetry.space_group_name_H-M   'P 1'
#
loop_
_entity.id
_entity.type
_entity.pdbx_description
1 polymer ?
#
loop_
_entity_poly.entity_id
_entity_poly.type
_entity_poly.pdbx_seq_one_letter_code
_entity_poly.pdbx_strand_id
1 'polypeptide(L)'
;MNRRDFFKVVGVCGAAAAAAGCQQPVEQILPLVVPNEQLVPGVAAWFATVCRECPAGCGVLARNREGRVVKLEGNPDHPVNHGALCIRGQAALQGVYHPDRFAGPQRRDGAGWKPLPWDDALKSVAGKIGELRQGGKARAVALVTQLEAGSLGALGDRFTQALGARPRITLEPLGYEWMRAANRAVFGRDAIPYHAFQDAEVVLSFGADFLETWLSNVDHARGFGRMHGFRTGRAGTVIHVEPRQSLTASNADEWVRNAPGTEALVALAVLRALLDEGVVDKRFGEAVAGLDLKKAAEESGVALETIKHVAQVFGHASAVLAVGGGAGVSGTHAVQTQVAVNLLNAAMGAVGKTVLFGPDSAYARVTPYADVAALVGAMGNGEVEVLLLGP
;
A
#
# COMPACT_ATOMS: atom_id res chain seq x y z
N MET A 1 9.53 -12.61 52.49
CA MET A 1 10.67 -11.71 52.22
C MET A 1 10.77 -10.71 53.37
N ASN A 2 11.89 -10.70 54.09
CA ASN A 2 12.14 -9.84 55.26
C ASN A 2 12.46 -8.41 54.75
N ARG A 3 12.14 -7.36 55.56
CA ARG A 3 12.48 -5.95 55.20
C ARG A 3 13.93 -5.78 54.83
N ARG A 4 14.85 -6.51 55.50
CA ARG A 4 16.27 -6.53 55.27
C ARG A 4 16.67 -7.11 53.87
N ASP A 5 15.93 -8.15 53.42
CA ASP A 5 16.20 -8.79 52.14
C ASP A 5 15.64 -7.92 50.97
N PHE A 6 14.53 -7.21 51.21
CA PHE A 6 14.01 -6.22 50.28
C PHE A 6 15.01 -5.09 50.03
N PHE A 7 15.60 -4.51 51.08
CA PHE A 7 16.59 -3.45 50.91
C PHE A 7 17.90 -3.94 50.27
N LYS A 8 18.30 -5.21 50.46
CA LYS A 8 19.44 -5.80 49.74
C LYS A 8 19.15 -5.94 48.26
N VAL A 9 17.96 -6.42 47.85
CA VAL A 9 17.56 -6.58 46.46
C VAL A 9 17.45 -5.20 45.78
N VAL A 10 16.82 -4.22 46.43
CA VAL A 10 16.68 -2.85 45.91
C VAL A 10 18.05 -2.18 45.78
N GLY A 11 18.96 -2.40 46.72
CA GLY A 11 20.34 -1.85 46.67
C GLY A 11 21.14 -2.46 45.55
N VAL A 12 21.05 -3.76 45.30
CA VAL A 12 21.75 -4.45 44.20
C VAL A 12 21.12 -4.04 42.85
N CYS A 13 19.81 -3.96 42.73
CA CYS A 13 19.14 -3.51 41.50
C CYS A 13 19.44 -2.03 41.22
N GLY A 14 19.51 -1.17 42.25
CA GLY A 14 19.85 0.23 42.10
C GLY A 14 21.31 0.42 41.67
N ALA A 15 22.24 -0.35 42.21
CA ALA A 15 23.66 -0.34 41.83
C ALA A 15 23.84 -0.88 40.38
N ALA A 16 23.12 -1.92 40.00
CA ALA A 16 23.14 -2.46 38.62
C ALA A 16 22.54 -1.46 37.62
N ALA A 17 21.47 -0.75 37.99
CA ALA A 17 20.88 0.30 37.15
C ALA A 17 21.81 1.51 37.00
N ALA A 18 22.52 1.91 38.07
CA ALA A 18 23.50 2.97 38.01
C ALA A 18 24.76 2.57 37.18
N ALA A 19 25.18 1.31 37.23
CA ALA A 19 26.27 0.80 36.40
C ALA A 19 25.90 0.67 34.90
N ALA A 20 24.62 0.32 34.62
CA ALA A 20 24.10 0.29 33.25
C ALA A 20 23.85 1.69 32.65
N GLY A 21 23.67 2.72 33.52
CA GLY A 21 23.53 4.12 33.10
C GLY A 21 24.86 4.79 32.66
N CYS A 22 25.99 4.14 32.87
CA CYS A 22 27.30 4.66 32.47
C CYS A 22 27.75 4.23 31.05
N GLN A 23 26.86 3.73 30.23
CA GLN A 23 27.22 3.58 28.81
C GLN A 23 27.45 4.97 28.20
N GLN A 24 28.60 5.13 27.55
CA GLN A 24 28.87 6.34 26.79
C GLN A 24 27.69 6.57 25.83
N PRO A 25 27.17 7.81 25.75
CA PRO A 25 26.12 8.11 24.81
C PRO A 25 26.58 7.71 23.41
N VAL A 26 25.74 6.97 22.70
CA VAL A 26 25.97 6.51 21.31
C VAL A 26 26.18 7.70 20.37
N GLU A 27 25.80 8.90 20.82
CA GLU A 27 25.92 10.14 20.08
C GLU A 27 27.05 11.01 20.67
N GLN A 28 28.03 11.31 19.86
CA GLN A 28 29.03 12.32 20.18
C GLN A 28 28.54 13.68 19.67
N ILE A 29 28.53 14.67 20.56
CA ILE A 29 28.31 16.06 20.16
C ILE A 29 29.62 16.56 19.53
N LEU A 30 29.63 16.61 18.19
CA LEU A 30 30.70 17.26 17.45
C LEU A 30 30.41 18.76 17.37
N PRO A 31 31.29 19.66 17.80
CA PRO A 31 31.07 21.08 17.64
C PRO A 31 31.05 21.44 16.16
N LEU A 32 30.04 22.17 15.72
CA LEU A 32 29.99 22.74 14.37
C LEU A 32 31.06 23.81 14.25
N VAL A 33 32.07 23.54 13.46
CA VAL A 33 33.17 24.49 13.20
C VAL A 33 32.70 25.70 12.42
N VAL A 34 31.68 25.51 11.57
CA VAL A 34 30.97 26.57 10.85
C VAL A 34 29.50 26.41 11.16
N PRO A 35 28.88 27.26 11.99
CA PRO A 35 27.46 27.20 12.28
C PRO A 35 26.65 27.49 11.00
N ASN A 36 25.64 26.68 10.74
CA ASN A 36 24.68 26.97 9.69
C ASN A 36 23.82 28.17 10.14
N GLU A 37 23.86 29.28 9.41
CA GLU A 37 23.12 30.53 9.72
C GLU A 37 21.60 30.31 9.85
N GLN A 38 21.08 29.25 9.23
CA GLN A 38 19.66 28.90 9.29
C GLN A 38 19.31 28.01 10.50
N LEU A 39 20.29 27.64 11.31
CA LEU A 39 20.13 26.72 12.42
C LEU A 39 20.13 27.49 13.74
N VAL A 40 18.94 27.66 14.31
CA VAL A 40 18.77 28.26 15.63
C VAL A 40 18.69 27.12 16.66
N PRO A 41 19.62 27.05 17.63
CA PRO A 41 19.61 26.02 18.68
C PRO A 41 18.26 25.97 19.41
N GLY A 42 17.72 24.75 19.56
CA GLY A 42 16.42 24.55 20.21
C GLY A 42 15.17 24.79 19.34
N VAL A 43 15.32 25.47 18.20
CA VAL A 43 14.22 25.70 17.27
C VAL A 43 14.20 24.61 16.21
N ALA A 44 13.01 24.03 15.97
CA ALA A 44 12.85 22.99 14.93
C ALA A 44 12.59 23.64 13.56
N ALA A 45 13.33 23.17 12.55
CA ALA A 45 13.02 23.42 11.15
C ALA A 45 12.17 22.27 10.58
N TRP A 46 11.24 22.59 9.68
CA TRP A 46 10.35 21.62 9.06
C TRP A 46 10.61 21.55 7.56
N PHE A 47 10.70 20.36 7.04
CA PHE A 47 10.94 20.09 5.62
C PHE A 47 9.84 19.22 5.06
N ALA A 48 9.19 19.68 3.99
CA ALA A 48 8.21 18.90 3.27
C ALA A 48 8.88 17.82 2.41
N THR A 49 8.40 16.60 2.51
CA THR A 49 8.86 15.45 1.73
C THR A 49 7.72 14.46 1.49
N VAL A 50 8.02 13.31 0.90
CA VAL A 50 7.06 12.25 0.60
C VAL A 50 7.50 10.97 1.30
N CYS A 51 6.54 10.27 1.94
CA CYS A 51 6.73 8.95 2.51
C CYS A 51 6.92 7.92 1.40
N ARG A 52 7.91 7.03 1.56
CA ARG A 52 8.25 5.97 0.59
C ARG A 52 8.00 4.56 1.13
N GLU A 53 7.31 4.42 2.25
CA GLU A 53 7.04 3.12 2.89
C GLU A 53 5.99 2.29 2.14
N CYS A 54 5.23 2.92 1.24
CA CYS A 54 4.29 2.25 0.34
C CYS A 54 3.92 3.17 -0.84
N PRO A 55 3.26 2.62 -1.89
CA PRO A 55 2.89 3.38 -3.09
C PRO A 55 1.88 4.51 -2.88
N ALA A 56 1.22 4.61 -1.71
CA ALA A 56 0.28 5.68 -1.41
C ALA A 56 0.90 7.09 -1.50
N GLY A 57 2.23 7.20 -1.25
CA GLY A 57 2.97 8.44 -1.46
C GLY A 57 2.49 9.61 -0.59
N CYS A 58 2.18 9.36 0.68
CA CYS A 58 1.72 10.38 1.62
C CYS A 58 2.72 11.51 1.77
N GLY A 59 2.25 12.77 1.78
CA GLY A 59 3.07 13.93 2.10
C GLY A 59 3.45 13.98 3.57
N VAL A 60 4.69 14.29 3.85
CA VAL A 60 5.28 14.29 5.18
C VAL A 60 5.98 15.60 5.47
N LEU A 61 5.85 16.09 6.69
CA LEU A 61 6.67 17.13 7.27
C LEU A 61 7.71 16.52 8.20
N ALA A 62 8.97 16.63 7.84
CA ALA A 62 10.10 16.15 8.63
C ALA A 62 10.55 17.25 9.59
N ARG A 63 10.39 17.02 10.90
CA ARG A 63 10.87 17.92 11.94
C ARG A 63 12.36 17.68 12.18
N ASN A 64 13.16 18.68 11.86
CA ASN A 64 14.60 18.65 12.03
C ASN A 64 15.02 19.51 13.22
N ARG A 65 15.88 18.98 14.06
CA ARG A 65 16.56 19.74 15.12
C ARG A 65 18.05 19.56 14.96
N GLU A 66 18.76 20.65 14.77
CA GLU A 66 20.23 20.68 14.73
C GLU A 66 20.83 19.65 13.75
N GLY A 67 20.23 19.55 12.55
CA GLY A 67 20.66 18.62 11.51
C GLY A 67 20.10 17.19 11.64
N ARG A 68 19.35 16.88 12.70
CA ARG A 68 18.75 15.56 12.94
C ARG A 68 17.24 15.58 12.79
N VAL A 69 16.69 14.70 11.98
CA VAL A 69 15.23 14.49 11.89
C VAL A 69 14.78 13.75 13.15
N VAL A 70 13.85 14.34 13.90
CA VAL A 70 13.40 13.80 15.19
C VAL A 70 11.94 13.33 15.17
N LYS A 71 11.17 13.74 14.17
CA LYS A 71 9.77 13.35 14.02
C LYS A 71 9.32 13.48 12.58
N LEU A 72 8.41 12.61 12.16
CA LEU A 72 7.67 12.71 10.90
C LEU A 72 6.19 12.94 11.22
N GLU A 73 5.60 13.94 10.58
CA GLU A 73 4.16 14.24 10.67
C GLU A 73 3.56 14.24 9.27
N GLY A 74 2.26 13.97 9.15
CA GLY A 74 1.57 14.13 7.88
C GLY A 74 1.50 15.60 7.46
N ASN A 75 1.68 15.88 6.17
CA ASN A 75 1.53 17.20 5.63
C ASN A 75 0.04 17.53 5.42
N PRO A 76 -0.53 18.52 6.12
CA PRO A 76 -1.95 18.88 5.99
C PRO A 76 -2.34 19.37 4.60
N ASP A 77 -1.40 19.96 3.86
CA ASP A 77 -1.64 20.50 2.52
C ASP A 77 -1.52 19.45 1.41
N HIS A 78 -1.10 18.22 1.75
CA HIS A 78 -0.93 17.18 0.76
C HIS A 78 -2.27 16.50 0.41
N PRO A 79 -2.62 16.36 -0.89
CA PRO A 79 -3.95 15.93 -1.33
C PRO A 79 -4.31 14.49 -0.99
N VAL A 80 -3.33 13.62 -0.72
CA VAL A 80 -3.58 12.20 -0.39
C VAL A 80 -3.92 12.03 1.08
N ASN A 81 -3.10 12.55 1.99
CA ASN A 81 -3.21 12.23 3.42
C ASN A 81 -3.70 13.38 4.31
N HIS A 82 -3.72 14.62 3.81
CA HIS A 82 -4.27 15.80 4.51
C HIS A 82 -3.90 15.88 6.01
N GLY A 83 -2.64 15.65 6.34
CA GLY A 83 -2.12 15.71 7.70
C GLY A 83 -2.12 14.37 8.46
N ALA A 84 -2.78 13.33 7.97
CA ALA A 84 -2.69 12.00 8.58
C ALA A 84 -1.43 11.26 8.14
N LEU A 85 -0.93 10.35 8.98
CA LEU A 85 0.20 9.49 8.66
C LEU A 85 0.02 8.15 9.38
N CYS A 86 0.17 7.04 8.65
CA CYS A 86 0.03 5.70 9.23
C CYS A 86 1.24 5.30 10.07
N ILE A 87 1.11 4.20 10.80
CA ILE A 87 2.19 3.68 11.66
C ILE A 87 3.49 3.41 10.90
N ARG A 88 3.45 2.92 9.66
CA ARG A 88 4.64 2.73 8.81
C ARG A 88 5.34 4.05 8.52
N GLY A 89 4.58 5.07 8.13
CA GLY A 89 5.12 6.41 7.87
C GLY A 89 5.71 7.05 9.13
N GLN A 90 5.11 6.83 10.30
CA GLN A 90 5.69 7.27 11.58
C GLN A 90 6.99 6.52 11.89
N ALA A 91 7.04 5.21 11.63
CA ALA A 91 8.21 4.35 11.88
C ALA A 91 9.34 4.54 10.85
N ALA A 92 9.09 5.16 9.70
CA ALA A 92 10.09 5.37 8.64
C ALA A 92 11.36 6.07 9.13
N LEU A 93 11.24 6.91 10.18
CA LEU A 93 12.36 7.56 10.83
C LEU A 93 13.38 6.56 11.39
N GLN A 94 12.95 5.40 11.87
CA GLN A 94 13.82 4.36 12.40
C GLN A 94 14.76 3.80 11.31
N GLY A 95 14.28 3.70 10.06
CA GLY A 95 15.11 3.29 8.93
C GLY A 95 16.25 4.25 8.63
N VAL A 96 16.07 5.56 8.88
CA VAL A 96 17.12 6.56 8.67
C VAL A 96 18.29 6.37 9.65
N TYR A 97 17.99 5.98 10.89
CA TYR A 97 18.98 5.84 11.98
C TYR A 97 19.26 4.38 12.35
N HIS A 98 18.86 3.43 11.49
CA HIS A 98 19.11 2.01 11.75
C HIS A 98 20.63 1.72 11.79
N PRO A 99 21.14 1.01 12.81
CA PRO A 99 22.57 0.75 12.96
C PRO A 99 23.15 -0.09 11.81
N ASP A 100 22.36 -1.00 11.23
CA ASP A 100 22.80 -1.86 10.12
C ASP A 100 22.60 -1.20 8.74
N ARG A 101 22.26 0.09 8.70
CA ARG A 101 22.14 0.83 7.45
C ARG A 101 23.49 0.92 6.75
N PHE A 102 23.52 0.76 5.43
CA PHE A 102 24.72 0.98 4.65
C PHE A 102 25.26 2.41 4.85
N ALA A 103 26.47 2.51 5.36
CA ALA A 103 27.13 3.80 5.59
C ALA A 103 27.68 4.44 4.29
N GLY A 104 27.86 3.65 3.25
CA GLY A 104 28.38 4.10 1.96
C GLY A 104 28.45 2.95 0.96
N PRO A 105 29.06 3.21 -0.22
CA PRO A 105 29.24 2.19 -1.24
C PRO A 105 30.11 1.03 -0.76
N GLN A 106 29.76 -0.16 -1.18
CA GLN A 106 30.51 -1.39 -0.88
C GLN A 106 30.58 -2.23 -2.16
N ARG A 107 31.68 -2.93 -2.30
CA ARG A 107 31.89 -3.92 -3.36
C ARG A 107 32.06 -5.31 -2.75
N ARG A 108 31.44 -6.29 -3.38
CA ARG A 108 31.60 -7.69 -2.97
C ARG A 108 33.04 -8.14 -3.18
N ASP A 109 33.63 -8.77 -2.15
CA ASP A 109 34.96 -9.35 -2.17
C ASP A 109 34.90 -10.76 -1.57
N GLY A 110 34.86 -11.76 -2.43
CA GLY A 110 34.60 -13.15 -2.03
C GLY A 110 33.25 -13.30 -1.32
N ALA A 111 33.28 -13.79 -0.08
CA ALA A 111 32.09 -13.93 0.75
C ALA A 111 31.70 -12.66 1.53
N GLY A 112 32.53 -11.60 1.51
CA GLY A 112 32.34 -10.37 2.28
C GLY A 112 32.11 -9.15 1.41
N TRP A 113 32.08 -7.99 2.07
CA TRP A 113 31.90 -6.68 1.48
C TRP A 113 33.03 -5.76 1.90
N LYS A 114 33.61 -5.02 0.96
CA LYS A 114 34.60 -3.99 1.22
C LYS A 114 34.06 -2.62 0.90
N PRO A 115 34.18 -1.64 1.82
CA PRO A 115 33.88 -0.24 1.52
C PRO A 115 34.70 0.26 0.35
N LEU A 116 34.11 1.18 -0.43
CA LEU A 116 34.81 1.84 -1.50
C LEU A 116 34.36 3.31 -1.60
N PRO A 117 35.24 4.23 -2.08
CA PRO A 117 34.85 5.64 -2.28
C PRO A 117 33.71 5.77 -3.31
N TRP A 118 32.88 6.80 -3.13
CA TRP A 118 31.80 7.10 -4.06
C TRP A 118 32.26 7.27 -5.49
N ASP A 119 33.37 7.97 -5.73
CA ASP A 119 33.91 8.19 -7.07
C ASP A 119 34.28 6.88 -7.77
N ASP A 120 34.85 5.94 -7.05
CA ASP A 120 35.22 4.63 -7.59
C ASP A 120 33.98 3.77 -7.87
N ALA A 121 32.98 3.83 -7.00
CA ALA A 121 31.71 3.17 -7.23
C ALA A 121 31.03 3.68 -8.51
N LEU A 122 30.91 4.99 -8.63
CA LEU A 122 30.29 5.64 -9.78
C LEU A 122 31.08 5.37 -11.07
N LYS A 123 32.41 5.47 -11.04
CA LYS A 123 33.28 5.14 -12.19
C LYS A 123 33.09 3.70 -12.64
N SER A 124 33.03 2.76 -11.68
CA SER A 124 32.88 1.33 -11.99
C SER A 124 31.53 1.04 -12.69
N VAL A 125 30.42 1.58 -12.15
CA VAL A 125 29.08 1.39 -12.73
C VAL A 125 28.97 2.10 -14.08
N ALA A 126 29.39 3.36 -14.17
CA ALA A 126 29.32 4.15 -15.40
C ALA A 126 30.21 3.56 -16.50
N GLY A 127 31.42 3.05 -16.14
CA GLY A 127 32.32 2.38 -17.08
C GLY A 127 31.67 1.15 -17.72
N LYS A 128 31.10 0.24 -16.89
CA LYS A 128 30.43 -0.98 -17.41
C LYS A 128 29.23 -0.65 -18.30
N ILE A 129 28.42 0.32 -17.90
CA ILE A 129 27.28 0.77 -18.72
C ILE A 129 27.77 1.41 -20.03
N GLY A 130 28.85 2.22 -19.96
CA GLY A 130 29.45 2.85 -21.12
C GLY A 130 29.98 1.84 -22.13
N GLU A 131 30.69 0.81 -21.68
CA GLU A 131 31.16 -0.30 -22.51
C GLU A 131 30.01 -0.99 -23.26
N LEU A 132 28.95 -1.35 -22.54
CA LEU A 132 27.77 -1.99 -23.15
C LEU A 132 27.08 -1.10 -24.17
N ARG A 133 26.98 0.20 -23.90
CA ARG A 133 26.39 1.17 -24.83
C ARG A 133 27.23 1.31 -26.11
N GLN A 134 28.55 1.46 -25.97
CA GLN A 134 29.47 1.58 -27.10
C GLN A 134 29.51 0.29 -27.93
N GLY A 135 29.39 -0.86 -27.30
CA GLY A 135 29.31 -2.16 -27.95
C GLY A 135 27.96 -2.50 -28.59
N GLY A 136 27.00 -1.57 -28.62
CA GLY A 136 25.65 -1.80 -29.15
C GLY A 136 24.76 -2.69 -28.29
N LYS A 137 25.18 -2.98 -27.05
CA LYS A 137 24.48 -3.87 -26.10
C LYS A 137 23.73 -3.10 -25.01
N ALA A 138 23.24 -1.89 -25.27
CA ALA A 138 22.54 -1.08 -24.27
C ALA A 138 21.37 -1.82 -23.62
N ARG A 139 20.69 -2.70 -24.34
CA ARG A 139 19.58 -3.54 -23.82
C ARG A 139 20.03 -4.65 -22.85
N ALA A 140 21.33 -4.87 -22.67
CA ALA A 140 21.84 -5.72 -21.61
C ALA A 140 21.85 -5.04 -20.22
N VAL A 141 21.45 -3.75 -20.18
CA VAL A 141 21.20 -3.03 -18.92
C VAL A 141 19.72 -3.06 -18.60
N ALA A 142 19.38 -3.45 -17.37
CA ALA A 142 18.03 -3.43 -16.82
C ALA A 142 18.00 -2.60 -15.52
N LEU A 143 16.91 -1.86 -15.32
CA LEU A 143 16.61 -1.13 -14.08
C LEU A 143 15.30 -1.65 -13.50
N VAL A 144 15.33 -2.11 -12.25
CA VAL A 144 14.16 -2.51 -11.48
C VAL A 144 14.04 -1.60 -10.28
N THR A 145 12.87 -1.02 -10.06
CA THR A 145 12.56 -0.16 -8.91
C THR A 145 11.25 -0.59 -8.27
N GLN A 146 11.02 -0.17 -7.04
CA GLN A 146 9.68 -0.20 -6.46
C GLN A 146 8.76 0.79 -7.21
N LEU A 147 7.45 0.68 -6.96
CA LEU A 147 6.49 1.70 -7.38
C LEU A 147 6.69 2.96 -6.55
N GLU A 148 7.14 4.00 -7.20
CA GLU A 148 7.43 5.27 -6.57
C GLU A 148 6.45 6.37 -7.00
N ALA A 149 5.96 7.11 -6.02
CA ALA A 149 5.25 8.35 -6.26
C ALA A 149 6.25 9.48 -6.55
N GLY A 150 5.87 10.39 -7.47
CA GLY A 150 6.63 11.60 -7.74
C GLY A 150 7.68 11.50 -8.85
N SER A 151 8.69 12.37 -8.78
CA SER A 151 9.64 12.60 -9.86
C SER A 151 10.72 11.52 -10.06
N LEU A 152 10.98 10.71 -9.03
CA LEU A 152 12.05 9.69 -9.08
C LEU A 152 11.74 8.60 -10.12
N GLY A 153 10.47 8.17 -10.19
CA GLY A 153 10.04 7.23 -11.23
C GLY A 153 10.26 7.79 -12.64
N ALA A 154 9.88 9.05 -12.87
CA ALA A 154 10.11 9.71 -14.16
C ALA A 154 11.61 9.87 -14.49
N LEU A 155 12.45 10.09 -13.47
CA LEU A 155 13.91 10.11 -13.66
C LEU A 155 14.43 8.74 -14.10
N GLY A 156 13.96 7.65 -13.48
CA GLY A 156 14.32 6.28 -13.88
C GLY A 156 13.92 5.96 -15.32
N ASP A 157 12.74 6.38 -15.76
CA ASP A 157 12.27 6.20 -17.12
C ASP A 157 13.13 6.99 -18.12
N ARG A 158 13.44 8.25 -17.82
CA ARG A 158 14.36 9.07 -18.63
C ARG A 158 15.77 8.49 -18.70
N PHE A 159 16.26 7.95 -17.60
CA PHE A 159 17.57 7.32 -17.54
C PHE A 159 17.66 6.09 -18.46
N THR A 160 16.71 5.16 -18.36
CA THR A 160 16.70 3.97 -19.24
C THR A 160 16.52 4.34 -20.71
N GLN A 161 15.68 5.32 -21.02
CA GLN A 161 15.48 5.83 -22.38
C GLN A 161 16.76 6.47 -22.94
N ALA A 162 17.43 7.33 -22.17
CA ALA A 162 18.65 8.01 -22.60
C ALA A 162 19.82 7.02 -22.86
N LEU A 163 19.85 5.91 -22.14
CA LEU A 163 20.82 4.84 -22.34
C LEU A 163 20.48 3.95 -23.54
N GLY A 164 19.24 3.90 -24.02
CA GLY A 164 18.74 2.87 -24.92
C GLY A 164 18.64 1.50 -24.26
N ALA A 165 18.52 1.47 -22.92
CA ALA A 165 18.38 0.26 -22.12
C ALA A 165 16.99 -0.37 -22.27
N ARG A 166 16.74 -1.48 -21.56
CA ARG A 166 15.38 -2.03 -21.41
C ARG A 166 14.51 -1.00 -20.70
N PRO A 167 13.19 -0.93 -20.99
CA PRO A 167 12.27 -0.15 -20.18
C PRO A 167 12.41 -0.51 -18.68
N ARG A 168 12.27 0.48 -17.83
CA ARG A 168 12.32 0.25 -16.38
C ARG A 168 11.20 -0.69 -15.94
N ILE A 169 11.53 -1.68 -15.13
CA ILE A 169 10.57 -2.52 -14.45
C ILE A 169 10.19 -1.85 -13.13
N THR A 170 8.91 -1.60 -12.95
CA THR A 170 8.33 -1.09 -11.70
C THR A 170 7.66 -2.24 -10.98
N LEU A 171 8.30 -2.75 -9.94
CA LEU A 171 7.83 -3.91 -9.18
C LEU A 171 6.98 -3.45 -7.99
N GLU A 172 5.77 -3.97 -7.91
CA GLU A 172 4.90 -3.84 -6.74
C GLU A 172 4.21 -5.19 -6.50
N PRO A 173 4.47 -5.86 -5.38
CA PRO A 173 3.88 -7.17 -5.09
C PRO A 173 2.34 -7.18 -5.12
N LEU A 174 1.71 -6.08 -4.67
CA LEU A 174 0.26 -5.88 -4.76
C LEU A 174 -0.07 -4.91 -5.90
N GLY A 175 0.36 -5.24 -7.12
CA GLY A 175 0.21 -4.36 -8.30
C GLY A 175 -1.23 -4.12 -8.76
N TYR A 176 -2.21 -4.78 -8.14
CA TYR A 176 -3.64 -4.67 -8.46
C TYR A 176 -3.97 -4.93 -9.94
N GLU A 177 -3.17 -5.74 -10.61
CA GLU A 177 -3.34 -6.08 -12.02
C GLU A 177 -4.71 -6.74 -12.27
N TRP A 178 -5.15 -7.58 -11.33
CA TRP A 178 -6.48 -8.21 -11.36
C TRP A 178 -7.63 -7.18 -11.30
N MET A 179 -7.48 -6.08 -10.53
CA MET A 179 -8.47 -5.01 -10.44
C MET A 179 -8.59 -4.27 -11.78
N ARG A 180 -7.46 -3.98 -12.42
CA ARG A 180 -7.44 -3.37 -13.76
C ARG A 180 -8.08 -4.29 -14.80
N ALA A 181 -7.79 -5.59 -14.75
CA ALA A 181 -8.41 -6.59 -15.62
C ALA A 181 -9.93 -6.64 -15.43
N ALA A 182 -10.41 -6.65 -14.19
CA ALA A 182 -11.84 -6.64 -13.89
C ALA A 182 -12.52 -5.33 -14.28
N ASN A 183 -11.87 -4.17 -14.06
CA ASN A 183 -12.38 -2.87 -14.47
C ASN A 183 -12.48 -2.77 -16.01
N ARG A 184 -11.52 -3.35 -16.72
CA ARG A 184 -11.56 -3.44 -18.20
C ARG A 184 -12.72 -4.30 -18.67
N ALA A 185 -12.96 -5.44 -18.00
CA ALA A 185 -14.04 -6.36 -18.35
C ALA A 185 -15.42 -5.75 -18.10
N VAL A 186 -15.64 -5.05 -17.00
CA VAL A 186 -16.97 -4.54 -16.60
C VAL A 186 -17.23 -3.12 -17.09
N PHE A 187 -16.22 -2.25 -17.01
CA PHE A 187 -16.35 -0.81 -17.30
C PHE A 187 -15.66 -0.36 -18.59
N GLY A 188 -14.92 -1.24 -19.28
CA GLY A 188 -14.08 -0.88 -20.43
C GLY A 188 -12.91 0.05 -20.06
N ARG A 189 -12.51 0.10 -18.79
CA ARG A 189 -11.49 1.01 -18.26
C ARG A 189 -10.30 0.24 -17.68
N ASP A 190 -9.13 0.40 -18.28
CA ASP A 190 -7.87 -0.15 -17.75
C ASP A 190 -7.24 0.84 -16.74
N ALA A 191 -7.93 1.07 -15.65
CA ALA A 191 -7.54 2.03 -14.61
C ALA A 191 -8.02 1.57 -13.23
N ILE A 192 -7.41 2.09 -12.16
CA ILE A 192 -7.89 1.92 -10.80
C ILE A 192 -8.66 3.19 -10.41
N PRO A 193 -9.96 3.09 -10.11
CA PRO A 193 -10.76 4.25 -9.73
C PRO A 193 -10.39 4.76 -8.33
N TYR A 194 -10.71 6.01 -8.07
CA TYR A 194 -10.79 6.52 -6.71
C TYR A 194 -12.10 6.03 -6.07
N HIS A 195 -12.00 5.50 -4.86
CA HIS A 195 -13.13 5.01 -4.08
C HIS A 195 -13.49 6.07 -3.04
N ALA A 196 -14.57 6.79 -3.28
CA ALA A 196 -15.01 7.91 -2.44
C ALA A 196 -15.81 7.42 -1.23
N PHE A 197 -15.12 6.84 -0.24
CA PHE A 197 -15.74 6.33 0.99
C PHE A 197 -16.56 7.40 1.70
N GLN A 198 -16.07 8.65 1.73
CA GLN A 198 -16.74 9.76 2.39
C GLN A 198 -18.12 10.11 1.82
N ASP A 199 -18.40 9.69 0.60
CA ASP A 199 -19.64 9.99 -0.14
C ASP A 199 -20.61 8.79 -0.13
N ALA A 200 -20.21 7.66 0.47
CA ALA A 200 -21.05 6.48 0.61
C ALA A 200 -21.92 6.52 1.86
N GLU A 201 -23.14 6.02 1.76
CA GLU A 201 -24.03 5.71 2.88
C GLU A 201 -23.80 4.27 3.38
N VAL A 202 -23.58 3.34 2.44
CA VAL A 202 -23.24 1.95 2.74
C VAL A 202 -22.02 1.52 1.95
N VAL A 203 -21.04 0.96 2.66
CA VAL A 203 -19.86 0.33 2.07
C VAL A 203 -19.97 -1.18 2.26
N LEU A 204 -19.89 -1.93 1.17
CA LEU A 204 -19.83 -3.39 1.17
C LEU A 204 -18.44 -3.83 0.69
N SER A 205 -17.64 -4.39 1.59
CA SER A 205 -16.25 -4.74 1.33
C SER A 205 -16.05 -6.25 1.31
N PHE A 206 -15.37 -6.75 0.28
CA PHE A 206 -15.03 -8.17 0.08
C PHE A 206 -13.52 -8.36 0.17
N GLY A 207 -13.01 -8.53 1.37
CA GLY A 207 -11.58 -8.73 1.64
C GLY A 207 -10.69 -7.52 1.35
N ALA A 208 -11.28 -6.36 1.01
CA ALA A 208 -10.51 -5.12 0.85
C ALA A 208 -10.20 -4.53 2.22
N ASP A 209 -9.00 -4.81 2.70
CA ASP A 209 -8.52 -4.33 4.00
C ASP A 209 -8.08 -2.86 3.90
N PHE A 210 -9.06 -1.98 3.68
CA PHE A 210 -8.84 -0.59 3.34
C PHE A 210 -8.33 0.27 4.51
N LEU A 211 -8.41 -0.22 5.75
CA LEU A 211 -7.85 0.46 6.90
C LEU A 211 -6.38 0.08 7.18
N GLU A 212 -5.87 -1.02 6.58
CA GLU A 212 -4.50 -1.50 6.81
C GLU A 212 -3.60 -1.41 5.57
N THR A 213 -3.95 -2.12 4.49
CA THR A 213 -3.01 -2.39 3.40
C THR A 213 -3.51 -2.06 2.00
N TRP A 214 -4.82 -1.90 1.81
CA TRP A 214 -5.43 -1.78 0.50
C TRP A 214 -5.25 -0.36 -0.09
N LEU A 215 -4.62 -0.27 -1.28
CA LEU A 215 -4.36 0.97 -2.04
C LEU A 215 -3.74 2.09 -1.17
N SER A 216 -4.56 3.02 -0.69
CA SER A 216 -4.17 4.14 0.16
C SER A 216 -4.93 4.11 1.48
N ASN A 217 -4.43 3.34 2.44
CA ASN A 217 -5.10 3.15 3.73
C ASN A 217 -5.34 4.46 4.51
N VAL A 218 -4.45 5.45 4.38
CA VAL A 218 -4.60 6.74 5.08
C VAL A 218 -5.76 7.55 4.51
N ASP A 219 -5.88 7.61 3.19
CA ASP A 219 -6.98 8.31 2.53
C ASP A 219 -8.32 7.61 2.79
N HIS A 220 -8.34 6.28 2.67
CA HIS A 220 -9.53 5.46 2.92
C HIS A 220 -9.97 5.53 4.38
N ALA A 221 -9.04 5.47 5.36
CA ALA A 221 -9.37 5.64 6.77
C ALA A 221 -9.98 7.02 7.06
N ARG A 222 -9.50 8.06 6.38
CA ARG A 222 -10.08 9.40 6.48
C ARG A 222 -11.48 9.46 5.84
N GLY A 223 -11.68 8.85 4.68
CA GLY A 223 -12.98 8.71 4.02
C GLY A 223 -13.96 7.95 4.92
N PHE A 224 -13.53 6.80 5.48
CA PHE A 224 -14.28 6.02 6.45
C PHE A 224 -14.67 6.85 7.67
N GLY A 225 -13.71 7.56 8.30
CA GLY A 225 -14.01 8.39 9.47
C GLY A 225 -14.97 9.56 9.19
N ARG A 226 -15.06 10.03 7.94
CA ARG A 226 -16.05 11.02 7.52
C ARG A 226 -17.43 10.42 7.33
N MET A 227 -17.50 9.28 6.65
CA MET A 227 -18.72 8.53 6.40
C MET A 227 -19.34 7.97 7.69
N HIS A 228 -18.51 7.30 8.50
CA HIS A 228 -18.92 6.62 9.73
C HIS A 228 -19.04 7.56 10.94
N GLY A 229 -18.51 8.79 10.83
CA GLY A 229 -18.59 9.80 11.88
C GLY A 229 -19.98 10.43 11.98
N PHE A 230 -20.50 10.57 13.19
CA PHE A 230 -21.83 11.09 13.51
C PHE A 230 -21.98 12.61 13.26
N ARG A 231 -21.28 13.16 12.26
CA ARG A 231 -21.22 14.61 12.00
C ARG A 231 -22.48 15.16 11.34
N THR A 232 -23.22 14.33 10.63
CA THR A 232 -24.41 14.70 9.86
C THR A 232 -25.72 14.20 10.50
N GLY A 233 -25.64 13.69 11.76
CA GLY A 233 -26.79 13.11 12.46
C GLY A 233 -27.11 11.66 12.04
N ARG A 234 -26.40 11.09 11.05
CA ARG A 234 -26.50 9.69 10.63
C ARG A 234 -25.11 9.17 10.32
N ALA A 235 -24.75 8.01 10.88
CA ALA A 235 -23.54 7.29 10.52
C ALA A 235 -23.80 6.43 9.29
N GLY A 236 -22.82 6.34 8.40
CA GLY A 236 -22.86 5.34 7.31
C GLY A 236 -22.60 3.94 7.87
N THR A 237 -22.92 2.92 7.09
CA THR A 237 -22.79 1.51 7.48
C THR A 237 -21.69 0.84 6.67
N VAL A 238 -20.85 0.05 7.34
CA VAL A 238 -19.81 -0.80 6.72
C VAL A 238 -20.11 -2.26 7.00
N ILE A 239 -20.31 -3.03 5.92
CA ILE A 239 -20.42 -4.48 5.97
C ILE A 239 -19.15 -5.05 5.34
N HIS A 240 -18.41 -5.87 6.10
CA HIS A 240 -17.15 -6.47 5.63
C HIS A 240 -17.23 -7.98 5.59
N VAL A 241 -17.02 -8.55 4.39
CA VAL A 241 -17.02 -9.99 4.11
C VAL A 241 -15.58 -10.46 4.02
N GLU A 242 -15.11 -11.22 5.00
CA GLU A 242 -13.75 -11.74 5.06
C GLU A 242 -13.67 -12.96 5.98
N PRO A 243 -12.86 -14.00 5.69
CA PRO A 243 -12.72 -15.17 6.54
C PRO A 243 -11.99 -14.90 7.86
N ARG A 244 -11.14 -13.87 7.93
CA ARG A 244 -10.39 -13.44 9.12
C ARG A 244 -10.92 -12.11 9.66
N GLN A 245 -10.70 -11.86 10.94
CA GLN A 245 -10.99 -10.55 11.52
C GLN A 245 -9.78 -9.63 11.36
N SER A 246 -9.76 -8.85 10.26
CA SER A 246 -8.77 -7.82 10.01
C SER A 246 -9.06 -6.54 10.81
N LEU A 247 -8.20 -5.52 10.67
CA LEU A 247 -8.50 -4.20 11.24
C LEU A 247 -9.78 -3.60 10.63
N THR A 248 -10.00 -3.81 9.34
CA THR A 248 -11.24 -3.38 8.66
C THR A 248 -12.46 -4.13 9.20
N ALA A 249 -12.38 -5.46 9.34
CA ALA A 249 -13.46 -6.27 9.92
C ALA A 249 -13.76 -5.88 11.37
N SER A 250 -12.75 -5.51 12.16
CA SER A 250 -12.90 -5.10 13.56
C SER A 250 -13.55 -3.73 13.72
N ASN A 251 -13.54 -2.90 12.67
CA ASN A 251 -14.14 -1.56 12.65
C ASN A 251 -15.42 -1.49 11.80
N ALA A 252 -15.81 -2.59 11.15
CA ALA A 252 -17.07 -2.67 10.42
C ALA A 252 -18.25 -2.78 11.40
N ASP A 253 -19.41 -2.29 10.97
CA ASP A 253 -20.68 -2.47 11.73
C ASP A 253 -21.12 -3.94 11.69
N GLU A 254 -20.84 -4.61 10.56
CA GLU A 254 -21.13 -6.02 10.40
C GLU A 254 -19.93 -6.73 9.77
N TRP A 255 -19.43 -7.76 10.45
CA TRP A 255 -18.46 -8.68 9.91
C TRP A 255 -19.15 -9.98 9.51
N VAL A 256 -19.18 -10.25 8.21
CA VAL A 256 -19.74 -11.46 7.63
C VAL A 256 -18.59 -12.43 7.34
N ARG A 257 -18.46 -13.43 8.18
CA ARG A 257 -17.43 -14.46 8.01
C ARG A 257 -17.83 -15.44 6.90
N ASN A 258 -17.02 -15.55 5.86
CA ASN A 258 -17.17 -16.50 4.76
C ASN A 258 -16.08 -17.59 4.78
N ALA A 259 -16.28 -18.67 4.03
CA ALA A 259 -15.20 -19.62 3.73
C ALA A 259 -14.13 -18.96 2.85
N PRO A 260 -12.82 -19.21 3.08
CA PRO A 260 -11.76 -18.60 2.29
C PRO A 260 -11.92 -18.86 0.78
N GLY A 261 -11.79 -17.79 -0.03
CA GLY A 261 -11.89 -17.85 -1.49
C GLY A 261 -13.32 -17.85 -2.04
N THR A 262 -14.34 -17.64 -1.20
CA THR A 262 -15.76 -17.57 -1.62
C THR A 262 -16.30 -16.13 -1.72
N GLU A 263 -15.45 -15.12 -1.62
CA GLU A 263 -15.82 -13.70 -1.65
C GLU A 263 -16.60 -13.36 -2.94
N ALA A 264 -16.15 -13.88 -4.09
CA ALA A 264 -16.85 -13.72 -5.36
C ALA A 264 -18.25 -14.33 -5.33
N LEU A 265 -18.40 -15.51 -4.73
CA LEU A 265 -19.67 -16.20 -4.61
C LEU A 265 -20.66 -15.42 -3.75
N VAL A 266 -20.19 -14.88 -2.61
CA VAL A 266 -21.03 -14.04 -1.73
C VAL A 266 -21.45 -12.75 -2.47
N ALA A 267 -20.52 -12.09 -3.18
CA ALA A 267 -20.83 -10.89 -3.96
C ALA A 267 -21.88 -11.14 -5.05
N LEU A 268 -21.75 -12.26 -5.78
CA LEU A 268 -22.76 -12.65 -6.79
C LEU A 268 -24.08 -13.08 -6.15
N ALA A 269 -24.07 -13.71 -4.98
CA ALA A 269 -25.28 -14.06 -4.25
C ALA A 269 -26.03 -12.80 -3.77
N VAL A 270 -25.32 -11.77 -3.33
CA VAL A 270 -25.91 -10.47 -3.01
C VAL A 270 -26.54 -9.84 -4.27
N LEU A 271 -25.82 -9.87 -5.42
CA LEU A 271 -26.36 -9.37 -6.69
C LEU A 271 -27.61 -10.14 -7.12
N ARG A 272 -27.63 -11.46 -6.94
CA ARG A 272 -28.78 -12.30 -7.21
C ARG A 272 -29.98 -11.96 -6.32
N ALA A 273 -29.76 -11.76 -5.04
CA ALA A 273 -30.82 -11.35 -4.11
C ALA A 273 -31.41 -9.98 -4.48
N LEU A 274 -30.57 -9.00 -4.83
CA LEU A 274 -31.01 -7.70 -5.33
C LEU A 274 -31.84 -7.80 -6.62
N LEU A 275 -31.50 -8.73 -7.50
CA LEU A 275 -32.23 -8.99 -8.73
C LEU A 275 -33.59 -9.64 -8.45
N ASP A 276 -33.64 -10.61 -7.53
CA ASP A 276 -34.87 -11.32 -7.15
C ASP A 276 -35.87 -10.38 -6.44
N GLU A 277 -35.37 -9.39 -5.71
CA GLU A 277 -36.14 -8.30 -5.07
C GLU A 277 -36.55 -7.18 -6.06
N GLY A 278 -36.04 -7.22 -7.29
CA GLY A 278 -36.33 -6.20 -8.30
C GLY A 278 -35.66 -4.83 -8.05
N VAL A 279 -34.66 -4.79 -7.20
CA VAL A 279 -33.88 -3.57 -6.88
C VAL A 279 -32.97 -3.15 -8.03
N VAL A 280 -32.43 -4.13 -8.77
CA VAL A 280 -31.51 -3.90 -9.89
C VAL A 280 -32.10 -4.32 -11.21
N ASP A 281 -31.61 -3.72 -12.30
CA ASP A 281 -32.09 -3.98 -13.66
C ASP A 281 -31.86 -5.45 -14.08
N LYS A 282 -32.83 -6.03 -14.76
CA LYS A 282 -32.82 -7.42 -15.25
C LYS A 282 -31.67 -7.75 -16.20
N ARG A 283 -31.00 -6.74 -16.80
CA ARG A 283 -29.80 -6.93 -17.63
C ARG A 283 -28.65 -7.58 -16.88
N PHE A 284 -28.60 -7.46 -15.55
CA PHE A 284 -27.61 -8.12 -14.73
C PHE A 284 -27.91 -9.59 -14.45
N GLY A 285 -29.08 -10.10 -14.89
CA GLY A 285 -29.50 -11.49 -14.69
C GLY A 285 -28.59 -12.52 -15.34
N GLU A 286 -27.97 -12.19 -16.47
CA GLU A 286 -27.04 -13.09 -17.14
C GLU A 286 -25.80 -13.39 -16.28
N ALA A 287 -25.30 -12.39 -15.55
CA ALA A 287 -24.12 -12.54 -14.67
C ALA A 287 -24.35 -13.50 -13.48
N VAL A 288 -25.60 -13.72 -13.11
CA VAL A 288 -26.04 -14.61 -12.02
C VAL A 288 -26.96 -15.73 -12.50
N ALA A 289 -26.98 -15.99 -13.82
CA ALA A 289 -27.76 -17.07 -14.39
C ALA A 289 -27.35 -18.42 -13.80
N GLY A 290 -28.35 -19.17 -13.30
CA GLY A 290 -28.13 -20.47 -12.68
C GLY A 290 -27.51 -20.45 -11.26
N LEU A 291 -27.28 -19.26 -10.67
CA LEU A 291 -26.84 -19.17 -9.29
C LEU A 291 -28.02 -19.48 -8.35
N ASP A 292 -27.89 -20.54 -7.56
CA ASP A 292 -28.82 -20.92 -6.49
C ASP A 292 -28.33 -20.31 -5.17
N LEU A 293 -29.18 -19.49 -4.53
CA LEU A 293 -28.84 -18.78 -3.30
C LEU A 293 -28.61 -19.74 -2.10
N LYS A 294 -29.35 -20.87 -2.04
CA LYS A 294 -29.15 -21.84 -0.96
C LYS A 294 -27.81 -22.54 -1.09
N LYS A 295 -27.47 -22.97 -2.30
CA LYS A 295 -26.20 -23.59 -2.61
C LYS A 295 -25.05 -22.61 -2.38
N ALA A 296 -25.19 -21.35 -2.76
CA ALA A 296 -24.20 -20.31 -2.51
C ALA A 296 -23.99 -20.06 -1.00
N ALA A 297 -25.07 -20.12 -0.21
CA ALA A 297 -24.98 -20.02 1.25
C ALA A 297 -24.23 -21.21 1.86
N GLU A 298 -24.52 -22.42 1.41
CA GLU A 298 -23.83 -23.63 1.87
C GLU A 298 -22.34 -23.62 1.52
N GLU A 299 -21.98 -23.29 0.28
CA GLU A 299 -20.59 -23.26 -0.19
C GLU A 299 -19.77 -22.14 0.43
N SER A 300 -20.38 -20.96 0.64
CA SER A 300 -19.70 -19.82 1.26
C SER A 300 -19.64 -19.88 2.78
N GLY A 301 -20.48 -20.71 3.41
CA GLY A 301 -20.66 -20.75 4.85
C GLY A 301 -21.38 -19.51 5.41
N VAL A 302 -21.97 -18.67 4.55
CA VAL A 302 -22.74 -17.50 4.94
C VAL A 302 -24.22 -17.83 4.90
N ALA A 303 -24.92 -17.65 6.00
CA ALA A 303 -26.36 -17.99 6.07
C ALA A 303 -27.17 -17.21 4.99
N LEU A 304 -28.14 -17.88 4.39
CA LEU A 304 -29.00 -17.29 3.36
C LEU A 304 -29.66 -15.99 3.82
N GLU A 305 -30.13 -15.97 5.07
CA GLU A 305 -30.75 -14.77 5.66
C GLU A 305 -29.76 -13.63 5.80
N THR A 306 -28.47 -13.92 6.09
CA THR A 306 -27.41 -12.90 6.11
C THR A 306 -27.16 -12.34 4.70
N ILE A 307 -27.12 -13.19 3.66
CA ILE A 307 -26.98 -12.74 2.27
C ILE A 307 -28.12 -11.79 1.89
N LYS A 308 -29.37 -12.16 2.21
CA LYS A 308 -30.54 -11.32 1.95
C LYS A 308 -30.50 -10.01 2.73
N HIS A 309 -30.12 -10.07 4.03
CA HIS A 309 -29.96 -8.88 4.86
C HIS A 309 -28.93 -7.91 4.25
N VAL A 310 -27.76 -8.42 3.85
CA VAL A 310 -26.71 -7.61 3.18
C VAL A 310 -27.27 -6.99 1.89
N ALA A 311 -28.01 -7.75 1.09
CA ALA A 311 -28.65 -7.25 -0.11
C ALA A 311 -29.65 -6.12 0.19
N GLN A 312 -30.50 -6.28 1.20
CA GLN A 312 -31.46 -5.25 1.62
C GLN A 312 -30.77 -3.97 2.10
N VAL A 313 -29.78 -4.08 3.00
CA VAL A 313 -29.04 -2.90 3.50
C VAL A 313 -28.35 -2.16 2.37
N PHE A 314 -27.68 -2.91 1.46
CA PHE A 314 -26.96 -2.32 0.33
C PHE A 314 -27.92 -1.78 -0.75
N GLY A 315 -29.02 -2.48 -1.01
CA GLY A 315 -29.98 -2.15 -2.06
C GLY A 315 -30.86 -0.94 -1.78
N HIS A 316 -31.12 -0.61 -0.51
CA HIS A 316 -31.97 0.51 -0.11
C HIS A 316 -31.21 1.80 0.18
N ALA A 317 -29.87 1.77 0.17
CA ALA A 317 -29.07 2.94 0.40
C ALA A 317 -29.04 3.88 -0.82
N SER A 318 -29.01 5.18 -0.58
CA SER A 318 -29.01 6.20 -1.63
C SER A 318 -27.67 6.35 -2.33
N ALA A 319 -26.57 6.06 -1.62
CA ALA A 319 -25.21 6.11 -2.11
C ALA A 319 -24.41 4.91 -1.59
N VAL A 320 -24.04 4.01 -2.48
CA VAL A 320 -23.36 2.78 -2.14
C VAL A 320 -21.94 2.74 -2.71
N LEU A 321 -21.08 1.95 -2.07
CA LEU A 321 -19.75 1.64 -2.55
C LEU A 321 -19.46 0.17 -2.27
N ALA A 322 -19.24 -0.63 -3.31
CA ALA A 322 -18.68 -1.96 -3.17
C ALA A 322 -17.16 -1.92 -3.45
N VAL A 323 -16.36 -2.52 -2.58
CA VAL A 323 -14.90 -2.64 -2.75
C VAL A 323 -14.47 -4.08 -2.57
N GLY A 324 -13.40 -4.47 -3.23
CA GLY A 324 -12.93 -5.85 -3.16
C GLY A 324 -11.47 -6.01 -3.49
N GLY A 325 -10.97 -7.21 -3.25
CA GLY A 325 -9.57 -7.54 -3.47
C GLY A 325 -8.67 -7.02 -2.34
N GLY A 326 -7.43 -7.37 -2.41
CA GLY A 326 -6.44 -7.07 -1.38
C GLY A 326 -5.54 -8.29 -1.15
N ALA A 327 -4.70 -8.23 -0.13
CA ALA A 327 -3.73 -9.31 0.16
C ALA A 327 -4.42 -10.66 0.40
N GLY A 328 -5.59 -10.66 1.10
CA GLY A 328 -6.34 -11.88 1.40
C GLY A 328 -7.09 -12.48 0.21
N VAL A 329 -7.29 -11.72 -0.88
CA VAL A 329 -8.08 -12.11 -2.06
C VAL A 329 -7.22 -12.07 -3.34
N SER A 330 -5.91 -12.13 -3.22
CA SER A 330 -4.95 -12.06 -4.33
C SER A 330 -4.69 -13.41 -5.04
N GLY A 331 -5.46 -14.46 -4.73
CA GLY A 331 -5.32 -15.80 -5.29
C GLY A 331 -5.94 -15.95 -6.68
N THR A 332 -6.19 -17.19 -7.07
CA THR A 332 -6.71 -17.57 -8.39
C THR A 332 -8.07 -16.95 -8.75
N HIS A 333 -8.84 -16.53 -7.76
CA HIS A 333 -10.17 -15.93 -7.93
C HIS A 333 -10.18 -14.40 -7.80
N ALA A 334 -9.02 -13.76 -7.77
CA ALA A 334 -8.94 -12.31 -7.55
C ALA A 334 -9.68 -11.49 -8.62
N VAL A 335 -9.55 -11.87 -9.90
CA VAL A 335 -10.27 -11.20 -11.01
C VAL A 335 -11.76 -11.42 -10.88
N GLN A 336 -12.20 -12.64 -10.60
CA GLN A 336 -13.61 -12.97 -10.46
C GLN A 336 -14.27 -12.22 -9.29
N THR A 337 -13.58 -12.14 -8.15
CA THR A 337 -14.05 -11.35 -7.00
C THR A 337 -14.22 -9.89 -7.38
N GLN A 338 -13.23 -9.31 -8.05
CA GLN A 338 -13.31 -7.90 -8.44
C GLN A 338 -14.37 -7.67 -9.54
N VAL A 339 -14.59 -8.62 -10.46
CA VAL A 339 -15.70 -8.55 -11.44
C VAL A 339 -17.04 -8.55 -10.72
N ALA A 340 -17.24 -9.43 -9.74
CA ALA A 340 -18.47 -9.48 -8.95
C ALA A 340 -18.73 -8.16 -8.18
N VAL A 341 -17.70 -7.60 -7.56
CA VAL A 341 -17.74 -6.29 -6.89
C VAL A 341 -18.09 -5.16 -7.88
N ASN A 342 -17.49 -5.18 -9.05
CA ASN A 342 -17.74 -4.19 -10.09
C ASN A 342 -19.17 -4.29 -10.64
N LEU A 343 -19.72 -5.50 -10.75
CA LEU A 343 -21.12 -5.70 -11.12
C LEU A 343 -22.09 -5.13 -10.09
N LEU A 344 -21.82 -5.27 -8.79
CA LEU A 344 -22.58 -4.62 -7.72
C LEU A 344 -22.55 -3.09 -7.88
N ASN A 345 -21.36 -2.50 -8.07
CA ASN A 345 -21.23 -1.06 -8.30
C ASN A 345 -22.00 -0.59 -9.57
N ALA A 346 -21.91 -1.36 -10.65
CA ALA A 346 -22.61 -1.07 -11.90
C ALA A 346 -24.14 -1.16 -11.73
N ALA A 347 -24.60 -2.21 -11.05
CA ALA A 347 -26.03 -2.46 -10.83
C ALA A 347 -26.67 -1.37 -9.96
N MET A 348 -25.95 -0.89 -8.97
CA MET A 348 -26.39 0.16 -8.04
C MET A 348 -26.08 1.60 -8.51
N GLY A 349 -25.51 1.77 -9.70
CA GLY A 349 -25.17 3.09 -10.24
C GLY A 349 -24.15 3.89 -9.43
N ALA A 350 -23.19 3.20 -8.83
CA ALA A 350 -22.09 3.78 -8.01
C ALA A 350 -21.05 4.50 -8.88
N VAL A 351 -20.90 4.11 -10.16
CA VAL A 351 -19.93 4.71 -11.08
C VAL A 351 -20.28 6.16 -11.37
N GLY A 352 -19.32 7.06 -11.18
CA GLY A 352 -19.50 8.50 -11.27
C GLY A 352 -20.00 9.17 -9.99
N LYS A 353 -20.27 8.39 -8.92
CA LYS A 353 -20.70 8.87 -7.60
C LYS A 353 -19.66 8.51 -6.53
N THR A 354 -19.52 7.25 -6.21
CA THR A 354 -18.60 6.70 -5.21
C THR A 354 -17.43 5.94 -5.83
N VAL A 355 -17.56 5.49 -7.08
CA VAL A 355 -16.49 4.91 -7.90
C VAL A 355 -16.13 5.91 -9.00
N LEU A 356 -15.01 6.60 -8.87
CA LEU A 356 -14.63 7.73 -9.72
C LEU A 356 -13.41 7.39 -10.57
N PHE A 357 -13.63 7.25 -11.88
CA PHE A 357 -12.54 7.14 -12.83
C PHE A 357 -12.06 8.55 -13.21
N GLY A 358 -10.82 8.82 -12.95
CA GLY A 358 -10.13 10.09 -13.20
C GLY A 358 -8.70 9.86 -13.70
N PRO A 359 -7.77 10.78 -13.39
CA PRO A 359 -6.36 10.55 -13.64
C PRO A 359 -5.90 9.25 -13.00
N ASP A 360 -5.10 8.48 -13.75
CA ASP A 360 -4.63 7.19 -13.28
C ASP A 360 -3.85 7.31 -11.96
N SER A 361 -4.06 6.34 -11.08
CA SER A 361 -3.27 6.19 -9.87
C SER A 361 -1.82 5.80 -10.21
N ALA A 362 -0.91 5.93 -9.25
CA ALA A 362 0.47 5.48 -9.40
C ALA A 362 0.58 3.99 -9.80
N TYR A 363 -0.40 3.18 -9.42
CA TYR A 363 -0.47 1.75 -9.77
C TYR A 363 -0.62 1.48 -11.27
N ALA A 364 -1.03 2.45 -12.07
CA ALA A 364 -1.00 2.35 -13.54
C ALA A 364 0.41 2.15 -14.12
N ARG A 365 1.44 2.50 -13.34
CA ARG A 365 2.85 2.37 -13.74
C ARG A 365 3.48 1.04 -13.32
N VAL A 366 2.74 0.19 -12.62
CA VAL A 366 3.23 -1.14 -12.23
C VAL A 366 3.41 -1.99 -13.48
N THR A 367 4.58 -2.57 -13.62
CA THR A 367 4.88 -3.47 -14.73
C THR A 367 4.09 -4.76 -14.57
N PRO A 368 3.40 -5.24 -15.61
CA PRO A 368 2.68 -6.52 -15.56
C PRO A 368 3.61 -7.67 -15.17
N TYR A 369 3.09 -8.62 -14.43
CA TYR A 369 3.87 -9.77 -13.94
C TYR A 369 4.51 -10.56 -15.10
N ALA A 370 3.84 -10.65 -16.24
CA ALA A 370 4.38 -11.30 -17.43
C ALA A 370 5.70 -10.68 -17.91
N ASP A 371 5.80 -9.35 -17.86
CA ASP A 371 7.01 -8.62 -18.25
C ASP A 371 8.13 -8.77 -17.21
N VAL A 372 7.78 -8.86 -15.93
CA VAL A 372 8.73 -9.19 -14.85
C VAL A 372 9.29 -10.61 -15.07
N ALA A 373 8.43 -11.59 -15.36
CA ALA A 373 8.83 -12.95 -15.67
C ALA A 373 9.72 -13.03 -16.94
N ALA A 374 9.40 -12.24 -17.96
CA ALA A 374 10.23 -12.13 -19.17
C ALA A 374 11.63 -11.57 -18.87
N LEU A 375 11.74 -10.56 -17.97
CA LEU A 375 13.05 -10.07 -17.52
C LEU A 375 13.84 -11.18 -16.79
N VAL A 376 13.20 -11.94 -15.89
CA VAL A 376 13.85 -13.05 -15.20
C VAL A 376 14.35 -14.12 -16.19
N GLY A 377 13.55 -14.45 -17.21
CA GLY A 377 13.97 -15.32 -18.31
C GLY A 377 15.19 -14.79 -19.07
N ALA A 378 15.19 -13.50 -19.42
CA ALA A 378 16.32 -12.85 -20.08
C ALA A 378 17.60 -12.85 -19.22
N MET A 379 17.46 -12.72 -17.91
CA MET A 379 18.58 -12.87 -16.96
C MET A 379 19.13 -14.31 -16.97
N GLY A 380 18.26 -15.30 -16.95
CA GLY A 380 18.63 -16.72 -17.05
C GLY A 380 19.37 -17.07 -18.36
N ASN A 381 19.02 -16.41 -19.46
CA ASN A 381 19.66 -16.57 -20.77
C ASN A 381 20.96 -15.76 -20.94
N GLY A 382 21.38 -14.98 -19.93
CA GLY A 382 22.58 -14.14 -20.02
C GLY A 382 22.41 -12.88 -20.88
N GLU A 383 21.18 -12.50 -21.22
CA GLU A 383 20.90 -11.30 -22.00
C GLU A 383 20.99 -10.00 -21.16
N VAL A 384 21.01 -10.12 -19.84
CA VAL A 384 21.18 -9.01 -18.90
C VAL A 384 22.56 -9.12 -18.26
N GLU A 385 23.44 -8.18 -18.58
CA GLU A 385 24.81 -8.12 -18.02
C GLU A 385 24.89 -7.14 -16.83
N VAL A 386 24.00 -6.15 -16.77
CA VAL A 386 23.92 -5.19 -15.65
C VAL A 386 22.47 -5.08 -15.18
N LEU A 387 22.23 -5.42 -13.92
CA LEU A 387 20.96 -5.19 -13.24
C LEU A 387 21.15 -4.09 -12.18
N LEU A 388 20.43 -3.00 -12.35
CA LEU A 388 20.31 -1.93 -11.38
C LEU A 388 19.05 -2.14 -10.54
N LEU A 389 19.21 -2.21 -9.24
CA LEU A 389 18.08 -2.29 -8.30
C LEU A 389 17.97 -0.94 -7.61
N GLY A 390 16.88 -0.25 -7.89
CA GLY A 390 16.52 0.98 -7.19
C GLY A 390 15.67 0.70 -5.94
N PRO A 391 15.59 1.67 -5.03
CA PRO A 391 14.72 1.57 -3.88
C PRO A 391 13.26 1.55 -4.28
#